data_26b47fcb8a1f1f3d4e0122ef2ca582e1
#
_entry.id   26b47fcb8a1f1f3d4e0122ef2ca582e1
#
_cell.length_a   1.000
_cell.length_b   1.000
_cell.length_c   1.000
_cell.angle_alpha   90.00
_cell.angle_beta   90.00
_cell.angle_gamma   90.00
#
_symmetry.space_group_name_H-M   'P 1'
#
loop_
_entity.id
_entity.type
_entity.pdbx_description
1 polymer ?
#
loop_
_entity_poly.entity_id
_entity_poly.type
_entity_poly.pdbx_seq_one_letter_code
_entity_poly.pdbx_strand_id
1 'polypeptide(L)'
;MKKVISALALTAIFANAHFLTLLPTSDNIEDKKDANIKIEAMFIHPFEQSGMNMEKPKGIFVNNSKNSLPLKETKKFDNKAWETSYSIDKPAVYKFFVQPEPYFEESEGLFISHVPKVIVSAFGVEDGWDEPIGLKYEIVPLTKPF
;
A
#
# COMPACT_ATOMS: atom_id res chain seq x y z
N MET A 1 -22.79 -36.42 15.47
CA MET A 1 -22.26 -35.04 15.67
C MET A 1 -20.74 -34.91 15.46
N LYS A 2 -19.91 -35.93 15.69
CA LYS A 2 -18.43 -35.85 15.49
C LYS A 2 -17.97 -35.74 14.01
N LYS A 3 -18.79 -36.17 13.04
CA LYS A 3 -18.44 -36.13 11.60
C LYS A 3 -18.67 -34.77 10.91
N VAL A 4 -19.47 -33.90 11.51
CA VAL A 4 -19.76 -32.55 10.96
C VAL A 4 -18.66 -31.57 11.28
N ILE A 5 -17.97 -31.73 12.41
CA ILE A 5 -16.87 -30.86 12.85
C ILE A 5 -15.63 -31.05 11.96
N SER A 6 -15.38 -32.26 11.47
CA SER A 6 -14.26 -32.57 10.57
C SER A 6 -14.42 -31.96 9.17
N ALA A 7 -15.68 -31.76 8.70
CA ALA A 7 -15.94 -31.13 7.41
C ALA A 7 -15.73 -29.59 7.43
N LEU A 8 -16.01 -28.95 8.58
CA LEU A 8 -15.81 -27.51 8.73
C LEU A 8 -14.32 -27.13 8.84
N ALA A 9 -13.46 -28.02 9.32
CA ALA A 9 -12.02 -27.79 9.44
C ALA A 9 -11.28 -27.90 8.09
N LEU A 10 -11.90 -28.52 7.07
CA LEU A 10 -11.30 -28.69 5.75
C LEU A 10 -11.57 -27.52 4.80
N THR A 11 -12.49 -26.61 5.12
CA THR A 11 -12.82 -25.43 4.32
C THR A 11 -12.03 -24.19 4.67
N ALA A 12 -11.13 -24.25 5.66
CA ALA A 12 -10.15 -23.19 5.94
C ALA A 12 -8.93 -23.25 5.00
N ILE A 13 -9.09 -23.80 3.80
CA ILE A 13 -8.01 -24.02 2.86
C ILE A 13 -7.88 -22.79 1.97
N PHE A 14 -6.80 -22.02 2.22
CA PHE A 14 -6.10 -21.15 1.27
C PHE A 14 -6.91 -20.02 0.63
N ALA A 15 -7.30 -19.03 1.43
CA ALA A 15 -7.41 -17.69 0.89
C ALA A 15 -5.98 -17.15 0.67
N ASN A 16 -5.35 -17.54 -0.44
CA ASN A 16 -4.10 -16.91 -0.89
C ASN A 16 -4.44 -15.52 -1.41
N ALA A 17 -4.63 -14.56 -0.51
CA ALA A 17 -4.86 -13.18 -0.89
C ALA A 17 -3.53 -12.42 -0.88
N HIS A 18 -2.95 -12.19 -2.05
CA HIS A 18 -1.84 -11.25 -2.21
C HIS A 18 -2.37 -9.82 -2.21
N PHE A 19 -1.68 -8.95 -1.50
CA PHE A 19 -2.06 -7.54 -1.43
C PHE A 19 -0.94 -6.67 -1.98
N LEU A 20 -1.31 -5.72 -2.84
CA LEU A 20 -0.43 -4.61 -3.13
C LEU A 20 -0.35 -3.72 -1.89
N THR A 21 0.82 -3.68 -1.29
CA THR A 21 1.09 -2.94 -0.06
C THR A 21 1.96 -1.73 -0.39
N LEU A 22 1.65 -0.60 0.21
CA LEU A 22 2.45 0.62 0.16
C LEU A 22 2.92 0.93 1.58
N LEU A 23 4.23 0.91 1.80
CA LEU A 23 4.82 1.03 3.12
C LEU A 23 5.85 2.17 3.17
N PRO A 24 5.57 3.26 3.90
CA PRO A 24 6.56 4.30 4.18
C PRO A 24 7.48 3.85 5.33
N THR A 25 8.68 4.44 5.39
CA THR A 25 9.60 4.23 6.52
C THR A 25 9.10 4.79 7.83
N SER A 26 8.21 5.80 7.78
CA SER A 26 7.47 6.34 8.91
C SER A 26 6.17 6.96 8.42
N ASP A 27 5.12 6.87 9.22
CA ASP A 27 3.82 7.49 9.00
C ASP A 27 3.59 8.76 9.84
N ASN A 28 4.51 9.04 10.76
CA ASN A 28 4.54 10.28 11.54
C ASN A 28 5.96 10.85 11.59
N ILE A 29 6.14 12.04 11.03
CA ILE A 29 7.42 12.75 10.94
C ILE A 29 7.38 13.95 11.89
N GLU A 30 8.10 13.84 12.99
CA GLU A 30 8.19 14.90 13.99
C GLU A 30 9.37 15.84 13.70
N ASP A 31 10.50 15.28 13.30
CA ASP A 31 11.77 15.99 13.12
C ASP A 31 12.20 16.09 11.66
N LYS A 32 12.84 17.19 11.28
CA LYS A 32 13.42 17.39 9.94
C LYS A 32 14.48 16.35 9.56
N LYS A 33 15.17 15.76 10.52
CA LYS A 33 16.16 14.69 10.24
C LYS A 33 15.52 13.43 9.66
N ASP A 34 14.23 13.18 9.96
CA ASP A 34 13.46 12.03 9.53
C ASP A 34 12.56 12.35 8.30
N ALA A 35 12.66 13.57 7.78
CA ALA A 35 11.82 14.08 6.69
C ALA A 35 12.08 13.46 5.32
N ASN A 36 13.18 12.72 5.15
CA ASN A 36 13.44 11.95 3.93
C ASN A 36 12.91 10.54 4.12
N ILE A 37 11.69 10.31 3.66
CA ILE A 37 11.05 9.00 3.75
C ILE A 37 11.28 8.19 2.49
N LYS A 38 11.44 6.88 2.68
CA LYS A 38 11.37 5.89 1.62
C LYS A 38 9.97 5.27 1.64
N ILE A 39 9.43 4.98 0.47
CA ILE A 39 8.13 4.36 0.29
C ILE A 39 8.32 3.14 -0.60
N GLU A 40 8.01 1.97 -0.08
CA GLU A 40 8.09 0.69 -0.79
C GLU A 40 6.69 0.27 -1.26
N ALA A 41 6.60 -0.13 -2.53
CA ALA A 41 5.42 -0.76 -3.12
C ALA A 41 5.75 -2.22 -3.44
N MET A 42 4.98 -3.15 -2.90
CA MET A 42 5.26 -4.58 -2.98
C MET A 42 3.98 -5.41 -3.00
N PHE A 43 4.03 -6.58 -3.63
CA PHE A 43 2.94 -7.54 -3.66
C PHE A 43 3.26 -8.65 -2.66
N ILE A 44 2.58 -8.67 -1.52
CA ILE A 44 2.96 -9.53 -0.40
C ILE A 44 1.77 -10.20 0.31
N HIS A 45 2.10 -11.29 1.01
CA HIS A 45 1.34 -11.85 2.13
C HIS A 45 1.99 -11.38 3.43
N PRO A 46 1.46 -10.36 4.10
CA PRO A 46 2.13 -9.77 5.27
C PRO A 46 2.36 -10.76 6.41
N PHE A 47 1.39 -11.64 6.64
CA PHE A 47 1.45 -12.61 7.75
C PHE A 47 2.39 -13.78 7.47
N GLU A 48 2.61 -14.14 6.21
CA GLU A 48 3.47 -15.26 5.81
C GLU A 48 4.88 -14.80 5.50
N GLN A 49 5.14 -13.49 5.48
CA GLN A 49 6.41 -12.89 5.07
C GLN A 49 6.86 -13.41 3.69
N SER A 50 5.91 -13.61 2.82
CA SER A 50 6.13 -14.05 1.44
C SER A 50 5.59 -13.02 0.47
N GLY A 51 5.99 -13.13 -0.79
CA GLY A 51 5.57 -12.19 -1.81
C GLY A 51 5.59 -12.80 -3.20
N MET A 52 5.21 -11.97 -4.17
CA MET A 52 5.32 -12.26 -5.58
C MET A 52 5.88 -11.06 -6.33
N ASN A 53 6.35 -11.30 -7.54
CA ASN A 53 6.88 -10.22 -8.38
C ASN A 53 5.79 -9.20 -8.68
N MET A 54 6.11 -7.94 -8.42
CA MET A 54 5.24 -6.83 -8.75
C MET A 54 5.66 -6.23 -10.09
N GLU A 55 4.75 -6.20 -11.05
CA GLU A 55 4.97 -5.45 -12.27
C GLU A 55 5.12 -3.94 -11.98
N LYS A 56 5.83 -3.25 -12.86
CA LYS A 56 6.08 -1.81 -12.68
C LYS A 56 4.73 -1.06 -12.67
N PRO A 57 4.40 -0.36 -11.58
CA PRO A 57 3.17 0.43 -11.55
C PRO A 57 3.27 1.65 -12.48
N LYS A 58 2.14 2.22 -12.85
CA LYS A 58 2.08 3.51 -13.58
C LYS A 58 2.74 4.63 -12.81
N GLY A 59 2.68 4.57 -11.47
CA GLY A 59 3.39 5.49 -10.60
C GLY A 59 3.02 5.35 -9.13
N ILE A 60 3.86 5.93 -8.28
CA ILE A 60 3.54 6.32 -6.92
C ILE A 60 3.35 7.83 -6.93
N PHE A 61 2.24 8.29 -6.40
CA PHE A 61 1.85 9.69 -6.41
C PHE A 61 1.68 10.20 -4.99
N VAL A 62 1.78 11.52 -4.81
CA VAL A 62 1.54 12.18 -3.53
C VAL A 62 0.42 13.21 -3.68
N ASN A 63 -0.54 13.17 -2.77
CA ASN A 63 -1.72 14.04 -2.74
C ASN A 63 -2.41 14.07 -4.13
N ASN A 64 -2.76 15.24 -4.63
CA ASN A 64 -3.39 15.42 -5.93
C ASN A 64 -2.38 15.66 -7.07
N SER A 65 -1.11 15.26 -6.89
CA SER A 65 -0.09 15.42 -7.92
C SER A 65 -0.44 14.57 -9.15
N LYS A 66 -0.28 15.16 -10.34
CA LYS A 66 -0.39 14.46 -11.62
C LYS A 66 0.91 13.78 -12.03
N ASN A 67 2.02 14.15 -11.38
CA ASN A 67 3.34 13.60 -11.68
C ASN A 67 3.65 12.47 -10.69
N SER A 68 4.06 11.33 -11.23
CA SER A 68 4.56 10.23 -10.43
C SER A 68 5.93 10.56 -9.83
N LEU A 69 6.19 10.01 -8.66
CA LEU A 69 7.52 10.03 -8.07
C LEU A 69 8.46 9.10 -8.85
N PRO A 70 9.77 9.37 -8.87
CA PRO A 70 10.76 8.49 -9.49
C PRO A 70 10.71 7.09 -8.86
N LEU A 71 10.66 6.05 -9.68
CA LEU A 71 10.60 4.66 -9.22
C LEU A 71 11.95 3.98 -9.44
N LYS A 72 12.38 3.24 -8.44
CA LYS A 72 13.53 2.35 -8.49
C LYS A 72 13.09 0.93 -8.21
N GLU A 73 13.56 -0.03 -9.02
CA GLU A 73 13.35 -1.45 -8.76
C GLU A 73 14.14 -1.89 -7.53
N THR A 74 13.51 -2.66 -6.68
CA THR A 74 14.11 -3.27 -5.48
C THR A 74 13.58 -4.70 -5.31
N LYS A 75 13.96 -5.37 -4.24
CA LYS A 75 13.46 -6.70 -3.89
C LYS A 75 12.91 -6.73 -2.48
N LYS A 76 11.81 -7.48 -2.34
CA LYS A 76 11.22 -7.82 -1.03
C LYS A 76 10.85 -9.30 -1.02
N PHE A 77 11.32 -10.05 -0.02
CA PHE A 77 11.15 -11.51 0.05
C PHE A 77 11.54 -12.20 -1.26
N ASP A 78 12.72 -11.81 -1.82
CA ASP A 78 13.28 -12.27 -3.10
C ASP A 78 12.45 -11.95 -4.34
N ASN A 79 11.36 -11.25 -4.21
CA ASN A 79 10.49 -10.83 -5.30
C ASN A 79 10.70 -9.37 -5.69
N LYS A 80 10.42 -9.06 -6.96
CA LYS A 80 10.48 -7.70 -7.51
C LYS A 80 9.50 -6.78 -6.79
N ALA A 81 10.00 -5.63 -6.36
CA ALA A 81 9.26 -4.57 -5.71
C ALA A 81 9.73 -3.21 -6.23
N TRP A 82 9.06 -2.14 -5.84
CA TRP A 82 9.38 -0.78 -6.28
C TRP A 82 9.54 0.13 -5.08
N GLU A 83 10.49 1.03 -5.15
CA GLU A 83 10.69 2.04 -4.12
C GLU A 83 10.78 3.44 -4.71
N THR A 84 10.42 4.42 -3.91
CA THR A 84 10.67 5.83 -4.15
C THR A 84 11.11 6.51 -2.88
N SER A 85 11.71 7.69 -3.00
CA SER A 85 12.02 8.56 -1.86
C SER A 85 11.30 9.88 -2.04
N TYR A 86 10.87 10.44 -0.92
CA TYR A 86 10.20 11.73 -0.89
C TYR A 86 10.74 12.57 0.26
N SER A 87 11.12 13.82 -0.04
CA SER A 87 11.54 14.81 0.97
C SER A 87 10.34 15.64 1.38
N ILE A 88 9.96 15.51 2.65
CA ILE A 88 8.89 16.29 3.27
C ILE A 88 9.51 17.61 3.75
N ASP A 89 9.06 18.71 3.17
CA ASP A 89 9.62 20.06 3.42
C ASP A 89 8.70 20.98 4.24
N LYS A 90 7.42 20.61 4.37
CA LYS A 90 6.39 21.45 5.00
C LYS A 90 5.51 20.66 5.96
N PRO A 91 5.00 21.33 7.01
CA PRO A 91 3.94 20.78 7.83
C PRO A 91 2.68 20.50 6.97
N ALA A 92 2.29 19.25 6.87
CA ALA A 92 1.09 18.82 6.13
C ALA A 92 0.78 17.35 6.42
N VAL A 93 -0.41 16.91 6.01
CA VAL A 93 -0.73 15.50 5.84
C VAL A 93 -0.49 15.13 4.38
N TYR A 94 0.37 14.13 4.17
CA TYR A 94 0.74 13.61 2.85
C TYR A 94 0.03 12.28 2.62
N LYS A 95 -0.62 12.13 1.49
CA LYS A 95 -1.33 10.91 1.08
C LYS A 95 -0.64 10.34 -0.13
N PHE A 96 0.06 9.23 0.05
CA PHE A 96 0.72 8.52 -1.05
C PHE A 96 -0.18 7.39 -1.53
N PHE A 97 -0.21 7.18 -2.84
CA PHE A 97 -0.97 6.08 -3.45
C PHE A 97 -0.25 5.53 -4.68
N VAL A 98 -0.54 4.28 -4.98
CA VAL A 98 -0.05 3.62 -6.20
C VAL A 98 -1.17 3.58 -7.22
N GLN A 99 -0.83 3.85 -8.47
CA GLN A 99 -1.66 3.48 -9.60
C GLN A 99 -1.05 2.24 -10.27
N PRO A 100 -1.58 1.04 -9.97
CA PRO A 100 -1.03 -0.20 -10.48
C PRO A 100 -1.44 -0.44 -11.93
N GLU A 101 -0.75 -1.39 -12.59
CA GLU A 101 -1.33 -2.08 -13.73
C GLU A 101 -2.27 -3.18 -13.20
N PRO A 102 -3.47 -3.35 -13.76
CA PRO A 102 -4.33 -4.48 -13.44
C PRO A 102 -3.63 -5.80 -13.81
N TYR A 103 -3.72 -6.79 -12.95
CA TYR A 103 -3.26 -8.15 -13.26
C TYR A 103 -4.46 -9.09 -13.46
N PHE A 104 -4.25 -10.12 -14.27
CA PHE A 104 -5.28 -11.13 -14.52
C PHE A 104 -5.15 -12.25 -13.47
N GLU A 105 -6.22 -12.48 -12.71
CA GLU A 105 -6.30 -13.55 -11.74
C GLU A 105 -6.99 -14.76 -12.40
N GLU A 106 -6.19 -15.77 -12.76
CA GLU A 106 -6.67 -16.95 -13.52
C GLU A 106 -7.73 -17.75 -12.75
N SER A 107 -7.57 -17.87 -11.44
CA SER A 107 -8.49 -18.65 -10.59
C SER A 107 -9.89 -18.07 -10.55
N GLU A 108 -10.03 -16.77 -10.74
CA GLU A 108 -11.30 -16.05 -10.72
C GLU A 108 -11.75 -15.56 -12.11
N GLY A 109 -10.86 -15.62 -13.10
CA GLY A 109 -11.15 -15.23 -14.47
C GLY A 109 -11.39 -13.74 -14.65
N LEU A 110 -10.79 -12.89 -13.82
CA LEU A 110 -11.00 -11.44 -13.85
C LEU A 110 -9.71 -10.64 -13.66
N PHE A 111 -9.76 -9.35 -14.02
CA PHE A 111 -8.70 -8.42 -13.75
C PHE A 111 -8.86 -7.74 -12.39
N ILE A 112 -7.81 -7.79 -11.59
CA ILE A 112 -7.77 -7.17 -10.27
C ILE A 112 -6.86 -5.94 -10.32
N SER A 113 -7.29 -4.87 -9.66
CA SER A 113 -6.51 -3.63 -9.49
C SER A 113 -6.55 -3.21 -8.02
N HIS A 114 -5.40 -3.25 -7.36
CA HIS A 114 -5.25 -2.79 -6.00
C HIS A 114 -4.72 -1.36 -5.98
N VAL A 115 -5.42 -0.45 -5.34
CA VAL A 115 -5.02 0.96 -5.19
C VAL A 115 -4.74 1.26 -3.72
N PRO A 116 -3.57 0.86 -3.20
CA PRO A 116 -3.22 1.18 -1.82
C PRO A 116 -2.98 2.67 -1.66
N LYS A 117 -3.37 3.17 -0.50
CA LYS A 117 -3.11 4.53 -0.04
C LYS A 117 -2.55 4.49 1.37
N VAL A 118 -1.54 5.29 1.64
CA VAL A 118 -0.98 5.51 2.97
C VAL A 118 -0.97 7.00 3.30
N ILE A 119 -1.17 7.30 4.57
CA ILE A 119 -1.24 8.66 5.09
C ILE A 119 -0.03 8.87 6.00
N VAL A 120 0.68 9.96 5.77
CA VAL A 120 1.86 10.37 6.56
C VAL A 120 1.60 11.77 7.11
N SER A 121 1.63 11.91 8.43
CA SER A 121 1.60 13.21 9.11
C SER A 121 3.01 13.79 9.18
N ALA A 122 3.13 15.10 9.05
CA ALA A 122 4.41 15.75 9.18
C ALA A 122 4.34 17.03 10.01
N PHE A 123 5.28 17.13 10.96
CA PHE A 123 5.53 18.29 11.80
C PHE A 123 4.30 18.74 12.60
N GLY A 124 3.57 17.76 13.15
CA GLY A 124 2.45 17.99 14.07
C GLY A 124 1.15 18.42 13.42
N VAL A 125 0.99 18.29 12.10
CA VAL A 125 -0.29 18.55 11.45
C VAL A 125 -1.23 17.37 11.66
N GLU A 126 -2.42 17.66 12.17
CA GLU A 126 -3.42 16.65 12.53
C GLU A 126 -4.69 16.69 11.68
N ASP A 127 -4.84 17.69 10.81
CA ASP A 127 -6.03 17.90 10.00
C ASP A 127 -5.85 17.41 8.56
N GLY A 128 -6.95 17.03 7.91
CA GLY A 128 -6.99 16.69 6.49
C GLY A 128 -6.66 15.23 6.16
N TRP A 129 -6.40 14.36 7.15
CA TRP A 129 -6.17 12.93 6.93
C TRP A 129 -7.40 12.20 6.39
N ASP A 130 -8.59 12.68 6.72
CA ASP A 130 -9.90 12.17 6.31
C ASP A 130 -10.41 12.78 4.99
N GLU A 131 -9.69 13.72 4.40
CA GLU A 131 -10.05 14.29 3.10
C GLU A 131 -9.74 13.32 1.95
N PRO A 132 -10.68 13.09 1.02
CA PRO A 132 -10.41 12.28 -0.16
C PRO A 132 -9.41 12.97 -1.12
N ILE A 133 -8.63 12.19 -1.84
CA ILE A 133 -7.74 12.66 -2.91
C ILE A 133 -8.34 12.53 -4.31
N GLY A 134 -9.59 12.04 -4.40
CA GLY A 134 -10.36 11.97 -5.65
C GLY A 134 -10.08 10.73 -6.50
N LEU A 135 -9.66 9.63 -5.90
CA LEU A 135 -9.58 8.34 -6.59
C LEU A 135 -10.98 7.82 -6.91
N LYS A 136 -11.12 7.06 -8.01
CA LYS A 136 -12.40 6.47 -8.40
C LYS A 136 -13.01 5.58 -7.31
N TYR A 137 -12.14 4.84 -6.61
CA TYR A 137 -12.46 4.08 -5.41
C TYR A 137 -11.44 4.45 -4.35
N GLU A 138 -11.89 4.85 -3.19
CA GLU A 138 -11.03 5.37 -2.15
C GLU A 138 -11.57 4.98 -0.77
N ILE A 139 -10.67 4.46 0.07
CA ILE A 139 -10.95 4.24 1.48
C ILE A 139 -10.52 5.49 2.24
N VAL A 140 -11.47 6.12 2.93
CA VAL A 140 -11.22 7.27 3.80
C VAL A 140 -11.32 6.79 5.24
N PRO A 141 -10.30 6.99 6.08
CA PRO A 141 -10.36 6.60 7.48
C PRO A 141 -11.46 7.35 8.22
N LEU A 142 -12.11 6.71 9.20
CA LEU A 142 -13.07 7.33 10.10
C LEU A 142 -12.44 7.79 11.42
N THR A 143 -11.20 7.35 11.68
CA THR A 143 -10.40 7.74 12.83
C THR A 143 -9.00 8.07 12.39
N LYS A 144 -8.32 8.93 13.14
CA LYS A 144 -6.95 9.34 12.86
C LYS A 144 -6.03 8.12 12.75
N PRO A 145 -5.28 7.94 11.64
CA PRO A 145 -4.51 6.72 11.38
C PRO A 145 -3.06 6.75 11.93
N PHE A 146 -2.62 7.84 12.56
CA PHE A 146 -1.26 8.06 13.10
C PHE A 146 -1.29 8.71 14.48
#